data_dbe87d5e01108229ff5d58d620fe0f8a
#
_entry.id   dbe87d5e01108229ff5d58d620fe0f8a
#
_cell.length_a   1.000
_cell.length_b   1.000
_cell.length_c   1.000
_cell.angle_alpha   90.00
_cell.angle_beta   90.00
_cell.angle_gamma   90.00
#
_symmetry.space_group_name_H-M   'P 1'
#
loop_
_entity.id
_entity.type
_entity.pdbx_description
1 polymer ?
#
loop_
_entity_poly.entity_id
_entity_poly.type
_entity_poly.pdbx_seq_one_letter_code
_entity_poly.pdbx_strand_id
1 'polypeptide(L)'
;MDFDIPKDIQNYLDELDKFIENEIKPLENKDDNIRFFDHRREDSRTDWDRKGLPSEDWEALLHEMRITADKAGHLRYGLPKEYGGKDGTNLAMAIIREHLAQKGLGLHNDLQNENSIVGNFPQVLMFRDFGSESQKDEFINGML
;
A
#
# COMPACT_ATOMS: atom_id res chain seq x y z
N MET A 1 -30.22 -7.42 -8.01
CA MET A 1 -28.94 -7.29 -7.29
C MET A 1 -28.20 -6.21 -8.03
N ASP A 2 -27.82 -5.15 -7.37
CA ASP A 2 -27.10 -4.01 -7.97
C ASP A 2 -25.60 -4.23 -7.72
N PHE A 3 -24.80 -4.21 -8.78
CA PHE A 3 -23.35 -4.37 -8.75
C PHE A 3 -22.62 -3.07 -9.14
N ASP A 4 -23.37 -1.97 -9.25
CA ASP A 4 -22.76 -0.68 -9.57
C ASP A 4 -21.83 -0.22 -8.45
N ILE A 5 -20.67 0.29 -8.82
CA ILE A 5 -19.73 0.84 -7.85
C ILE A 5 -20.33 2.16 -7.29
N PRO A 6 -20.42 2.30 -5.95
CA PRO A 6 -20.86 3.55 -5.34
C PRO A 6 -20.05 4.76 -5.86
N LYS A 7 -20.74 5.88 -6.09
CA LYS A 7 -20.13 7.04 -6.73
C LYS A 7 -18.97 7.65 -5.96
N ASP A 8 -19.01 7.60 -4.65
CA ASP A 8 -17.94 8.06 -3.76
C ASP A 8 -16.69 7.19 -3.92
N ILE A 9 -16.85 5.88 -4.04
CA ILE A 9 -15.75 4.94 -4.30
C ILE A 9 -15.21 5.17 -5.72
N GLN A 10 -16.08 5.34 -6.74
CA GLN A 10 -15.61 5.62 -8.10
C GLN A 10 -14.80 6.92 -8.17
N ASN A 11 -15.24 7.99 -7.50
CA ASN A 11 -14.49 9.24 -7.44
C ASN A 11 -13.10 9.04 -6.79
N TYR A 12 -13.03 8.20 -5.77
CA TYR A 12 -11.75 7.85 -5.13
C TYR A 12 -10.84 7.06 -6.06
N LEU A 13 -11.37 6.10 -6.84
CA LEU A 13 -10.58 5.37 -7.83
C LEU A 13 -9.99 6.31 -8.90
N ASP A 14 -10.76 7.29 -9.36
CA ASP A 14 -10.30 8.29 -10.32
C ASP A 14 -9.18 9.19 -9.75
N GLU A 15 -9.23 9.49 -8.44
CA GLU A 15 -8.17 10.21 -7.72
C GLU A 15 -6.91 9.33 -7.59
N LEU A 16 -7.10 8.07 -7.21
CA LEU A 16 -6.05 7.08 -7.06
C LEU A 16 -5.31 6.84 -8.39
N ASP A 17 -6.03 6.79 -9.50
CA ASP A 17 -5.44 6.63 -10.82
C ASP A 17 -4.52 7.80 -11.20
N LYS A 18 -4.95 9.03 -10.91
CA LYS A 18 -4.12 10.21 -11.14
C LYS A 18 -2.86 10.19 -10.27
N PHE A 19 -2.98 9.75 -9.02
CA PHE A 19 -1.84 9.59 -8.12
C PHE A 19 -0.85 8.55 -8.65
N ILE A 20 -1.34 7.40 -9.11
CA ILE A 20 -0.49 6.35 -9.70
C ILE A 20 0.29 6.88 -10.90
N GLU A 21 -0.38 7.55 -11.83
CA GLU A 21 0.26 8.07 -13.05
C GLU A 21 1.28 9.15 -12.76
N ASN A 22 1.00 10.05 -11.81
CA ASN A 22 1.82 11.24 -11.58
C ASN A 22 2.96 11.01 -10.58
N GLU A 23 2.78 10.12 -9.59
CA GLU A 23 3.72 9.95 -8.48
C GLU A 23 4.34 8.55 -8.46
N ILE A 24 3.57 7.50 -8.67
CA ILE A 24 4.04 6.13 -8.48
C ILE A 24 4.77 5.60 -9.72
N LYS A 25 4.23 5.81 -10.91
CA LYS A 25 4.89 5.37 -12.15
C LYS A 25 6.24 6.05 -12.41
N PRO A 26 6.44 7.35 -12.11
CA PRO A 26 7.76 7.94 -12.17
C PRO A 26 8.79 7.26 -11.25
N LEU A 27 8.40 6.88 -10.02
CA LEU A 27 9.27 6.11 -9.11
C LEU A 27 9.60 4.72 -9.67
N GLU A 28 8.60 4.04 -10.22
CA GLU A 28 8.76 2.71 -10.83
C GLU A 28 9.73 2.72 -12.01
N ASN A 29 9.70 3.78 -12.82
CA ASN A 29 10.54 3.89 -14.01
C ASN A 29 11.92 4.51 -13.75
N LYS A 30 12.17 5.04 -12.56
CA LYS A 30 13.45 5.66 -12.18
C LYS A 30 14.53 4.59 -11.97
N ASP A 31 15.76 4.85 -12.42
CA ASP A 31 16.96 4.07 -12.10
C ASP A 31 16.81 2.53 -12.31
N ASP A 32 16.10 2.12 -13.36
CA ASP A 32 15.81 0.70 -13.67
C ASP A 32 15.00 -0.02 -12.58
N ASN A 33 14.19 0.70 -11.80
CA ASN A 33 13.33 0.09 -10.78
C ASN A 33 12.31 -0.90 -11.36
N ILE A 34 11.99 -0.76 -12.64
CA ILE A 34 11.15 -1.73 -13.37
C ILE A 34 11.68 -3.17 -13.28
N ARG A 35 12.99 -3.35 -12.99
CA ARG A 35 13.60 -4.67 -12.80
C ARG A 35 12.93 -5.47 -11.69
N PHE A 36 12.38 -4.81 -10.69
CA PHE A 36 11.71 -5.45 -9.57
C PHE A 36 10.37 -6.10 -9.94
N PHE A 37 9.80 -5.72 -11.08
CA PHE A 37 8.52 -6.21 -11.60
C PHE A 37 8.67 -7.07 -12.85
N ASP A 38 9.90 -7.31 -13.31
CA ASP A 38 10.18 -8.20 -14.44
C ASP A 38 10.40 -9.63 -13.93
N HIS A 39 9.48 -10.55 -14.26
CA HIS A 39 9.57 -11.97 -13.85
C HIS A 39 10.86 -12.68 -14.31
N ARG A 40 11.56 -12.14 -15.30
CA ARG A 40 12.87 -12.66 -15.76
C ARG A 40 14.02 -12.19 -14.87
N ARG A 41 13.76 -11.27 -13.97
CA ARG A 41 14.71 -10.64 -13.04
C ARG A 41 14.21 -10.73 -11.60
N GLU A 42 13.49 -11.81 -11.26
CA GLU A 42 12.86 -12.02 -9.96
C GLU A 42 13.85 -11.99 -8.79
N ASP A 43 15.11 -12.36 -9.03
CA ASP A 43 16.16 -12.27 -8.03
C ASP A 43 16.59 -10.83 -7.69
N SER A 44 16.14 -9.83 -8.46
CA SER A 44 16.50 -8.43 -8.19
C SER A 44 16.02 -7.91 -6.83
N ARG A 45 14.96 -8.52 -6.28
CA ARG A 45 14.42 -8.19 -4.95
C ARG A 45 15.18 -8.83 -3.80
N THR A 46 16.07 -9.80 -4.07
CA THR A 46 16.71 -10.64 -3.06
C THR A 46 18.22 -10.50 -3.11
N ASP A 47 18.82 -10.25 -1.96
CA ASP A 47 20.28 -10.25 -1.79
C ASP A 47 20.75 -11.62 -1.26
N TRP A 48 21.24 -12.47 -2.16
CA TRP A 48 21.71 -13.82 -1.84
C TRP A 48 23.01 -13.81 -1.04
N ASP A 49 23.85 -12.79 -1.21
CA ASP A 49 25.08 -12.63 -0.43
C ASP A 49 24.78 -12.32 1.05
N ARG A 50 23.60 -11.69 1.29
CA ARG A 50 23.05 -11.42 2.63
C ARG A 50 22.05 -12.49 3.09
N LYS A 51 22.24 -13.75 2.69
CA LYS A 51 21.41 -14.90 3.12
C LYS A 51 19.95 -14.84 2.65
N GLY A 52 19.68 -14.23 1.52
CA GLY A 52 18.34 -14.14 0.96
C GLY A 52 17.46 -13.07 1.62
N LEU A 53 18.04 -12.05 2.25
CA LEU A 53 17.31 -10.88 2.70
C LEU A 53 16.85 -10.05 1.51
N PRO A 54 15.80 -9.22 1.67
CA PRO A 54 15.44 -8.24 0.66
C PRO A 54 16.62 -7.35 0.30
N SER A 55 16.77 -6.99 -0.99
CA SER A 55 17.80 -6.07 -1.42
C SER A 55 17.55 -4.65 -0.88
N GLU A 56 18.61 -3.92 -0.58
CA GLU A 56 18.50 -2.58 -0.01
C GLU A 56 17.79 -1.61 -0.95
N ASP A 57 18.04 -1.72 -2.25
CA ASP A 57 17.38 -0.88 -3.27
C ASP A 57 15.85 -1.14 -3.31
N TRP A 58 15.45 -2.40 -3.17
CA TRP A 58 14.03 -2.77 -3.10
C TRP A 58 13.35 -2.19 -1.86
N GLU A 59 13.96 -2.35 -0.70
CA GLU A 59 13.45 -1.80 0.56
C GLU A 59 13.38 -0.26 0.52
N ALA A 60 14.39 0.40 -0.06
CA ALA A 60 14.40 1.85 -0.21
C ALA A 60 13.28 2.33 -1.13
N LEU A 61 13.03 1.63 -2.25
CA LEU A 61 11.93 1.96 -3.17
C LEU A 61 10.56 1.79 -2.51
N LEU A 62 10.34 0.68 -1.78
CA LEU A 62 9.11 0.46 -1.02
C LEU A 62 8.89 1.54 0.04
N HIS A 63 9.94 1.94 0.74
CA HIS A 63 9.88 2.99 1.73
C HIS A 63 9.50 4.35 1.11
N GLU A 64 10.13 4.74 0.00
CA GLU A 64 9.81 5.97 -0.73
C GLU A 64 8.36 5.97 -1.22
N MET A 65 7.91 4.86 -1.81
CA MET A 65 6.52 4.68 -2.25
C MET A 65 5.52 4.84 -1.09
N ARG A 66 5.76 4.20 0.05
CA ARG A 66 4.86 4.26 1.20
C ARG A 66 4.78 5.66 1.78
N ILE A 67 5.90 6.37 1.93
CA ILE A 67 5.91 7.78 2.37
C ILE A 67 5.13 8.66 1.39
N THR A 68 5.31 8.46 0.10
CA THR A 68 4.59 9.23 -0.94
C THR A 68 3.09 8.97 -0.88
N ALA A 69 2.68 7.70 -0.75
CA ALA A 69 1.27 7.32 -0.61
C ALA A 69 0.65 7.83 0.70
N ASP A 70 1.41 7.82 1.81
CA ASP A 70 0.93 8.32 3.10
C ASP A 70 0.72 9.84 3.07
N LYS A 71 1.67 10.60 2.53
CA LYS A 71 1.55 12.05 2.36
C LYS A 71 0.36 12.45 1.48
N ALA A 72 0.04 11.65 0.47
CA ALA A 72 -1.13 11.84 -0.39
C ALA A 72 -2.44 11.36 0.26
N GLY A 73 -2.39 10.72 1.44
CA GLY A 73 -3.56 10.22 2.17
C GLY A 73 -4.17 8.94 1.61
N HIS A 74 -3.39 8.17 0.83
CA HIS A 74 -3.84 6.89 0.28
C HIS A 74 -3.48 5.71 1.18
N LEU A 75 -2.27 5.71 1.75
CA LEU A 75 -1.74 4.56 2.49
C LEU A 75 -2.67 4.09 3.61
N ARG A 76 -3.20 5.03 4.39
CA ARG A 76 -4.05 4.77 5.56
C ARG A 76 -5.55 4.78 5.27
N TYR A 77 -5.97 4.68 4.02
CA TYR A 77 -7.37 4.81 3.60
C TYR A 77 -8.35 3.98 4.46
N GLY A 78 -8.01 2.74 4.76
CA GLY A 78 -8.84 1.81 5.54
C GLY A 78 -8.86 2.07 7.06
N LEU A 79 -7.98 2.92 7.57
CA LEU A 79 -7.94 3.23 9.00
C LEU A 79 -9.00 4.27 9.39
N PRO A 80 -9.43 4.28 10.67
CA PRO A 80 -10.22 5.35 11.24
C PRO A 80 -9.52 6.72 11.12
N LYS A 81 -10.32 7.79 11.08
CA LYS A 81 -9.81 9.17 11.04
C LYS A 81 -8.90 9.52 12.19
N GLU A 82 -9.13 8.96 13.37
CA GLU A 82 -8.28 9.14 14.57
C GLU A 82 -6.83 8.67 14.35
N TYR A 83 -6.62 7.75 13.39
CA TYR A 83 -5.30 7.24 12.97
C TYR A 83 -4.84 7.81 11.61
N GLY A 84 -5.44 8.91 11.17
CA GLY A 84 -5.11 9.56 9.90
C GLY A 84 -5.70 8.88 8.66
N GLY A 85 -6.66 7.96 8.84
CA GLY A 85 -7.34 7.27 7.76
C GLY A 85 -8.59 8.00 7.24
N LYS A 86 -9.29 7.34 6.33
CA LYS A 86 -10.54 7.85 5.70
C LYS A 86 -11.79 7.04 6.09
N ASP A 87 -11.74 6.23 7.14
CA ASP A 87 -12.81 5.31 7.55
C ASP A 87 -13.23 4.34 6.41
N GLY A 88 -12.27 3.91 5.59
CA GLY A 88 -12.55 3.05 4.44
C GLY A 88 -13.27 1.77 4.84
N THR A 89 -14.38 1.48 4.16
CA THR A 89 -15.17 0.26 4.42
C THR A 89 -14.52 -0.97 3.80
N ASN A 90 -14.88 -2.17 4.28
CA ASN A 90 -14.42 -3.42 3.68
C ASN A 90 -14.84 -3.53 2.20
N LEU A 91 -16.03 -3.03 1.85
CA LEU A 91 -16.48 -2.96 0.45
C LEU A 91 -15.56 -2.08 -0.39
N ALA A 92 -15.25 -0.87 0.08
CA ALA A 92 -14.33 0.02 -0.60
C ALA A 92 -12.94 -0.61 -0.76
N MET A 93 -12.41 -1.22 0.30
CA MET A 93 -11.11 -1.92 0.25
C MET A 93 -11.10 -3.06 -0.77
N ALA A 94 -12.19 -3.85 -0.86
CA ALA A 94 -12.30 -4.93 -1.86
C ALA A 94 -12.29 -4.37 -3.29
N ILE A 95 -13.08 -3.32 -3.56
CA ILE A 95 -13.14 -2.67 -4.88
C ILE A 95 -11.79 -2.04 -5.25
N ILE A 96 -11.13 -1.35 -4.31
CA ILE A 96 -9.80 -0.76 -4.52
C ILE A 96 -8.77 -1.84 -4.86
N ARG A 97 -8.77 -2.97 -4.14
CA ARG A 97 -7.86 -4.08 -4.41
C ARG A 97 -8.08 -4.69 -5.79
N GLU A 98 -9.33 -4.89 -6.18
CA GLU A 98 -9.67 -5.35 -7.53
C GLU A 98 -9.19 -4.36 -8.59
N HIS A 99 -9.47 -3.07 -8.40
CA HIS A 99 -9.04 -2.00 -9.32
C HIS A 99 -7.52 -1.94 -9.50
N LEU A 100 -6.76 -2.01 -8.40
CA LEU A 100 -5.30 -2.04 -8.47
C LEU A 100 -4.78 -3.33 -9.14
N ALA A 101 -5.40 -4.48 -8.87
CA ALA A 101 -5.03 -5.75 -9.49
C ALA A 101 -5.27 -5.75 -11.00
N GLN A 102 -6.32 -5.11 -11.49
CA GLN A 102 -6.61 -4.97 -12.93
C GLN A 102 -5.54 -4.18 -13.68
N LYS A 103 -4.78 -3.32 -13.01
CA LYS A 103 -3.64 -2.58 -13.59
C LYS A 103 -2.38 -3.45 -13.76
N GLY A 104 -2.40 -4.66 -13.23
CA GLY A 104 -1.27 -5.57 -13.25
C GLY A 104 -0.28 -5.36 -12.10
N LEU A 105 0.85 -6.06 -12.18
CA LEU A 105 1.92 -5.96 -11.20
C LEU A 105 2.70 -4.66 -11.41
N GLY A 106 2.97 -3.95 -10.33
CA GLY A 106 3.74 -2.72 -10.34
C GLY A 106 3.91 -2.18 -8.92
N LEU A 107 4.61 -1.09 -8.77
CA LEU A 107 4.86 -0.46 -7.48
C LEU A 107 3.58 -0.02 -6.76
N HIS A 108 2.50 0.25 -7.51
CA HIS A 108 1.18 0.56 -6.97
C HIS A 108 0.51 -0.63 -6.27
N ASN A 109 0.87 -1.86 -6.63
CA ASN A 109 0.26 -3.08 -6.13
C ASN A 109 1.27 -4.22 -6.14
N ASP A 110 2.15 -4.26 -5.14
CA ASP A 110 3.03 -5.41 -4.96
C ASP A 110 2.22 -6.66 -4.58
N LEU A 111 2.79 -7.84 -4.79
CA LEU A 111 2.17 -9.13 -4.47
C LEU A 111 1.86 -9.27 -2.96
N GLN A 112 2.58 -8.53 -2.13
CA GLN A 112 2.32 -8.43 -0.70
C GLN A 112 1.34 -7.28 -0.47
N ASN A 113 0.14 -7.59 0.00
CA ASN A 113 -0.92 -6.60 0.22
C ASN A 113 -0.52 -5.44 1.15
N GLU A 114 0.40 -5.69 2.09
CA GLU A 114 0.94 -4.72 3.01
C GLU A 114 1.77 -3.63 2.31
N ASN A 115 2.33 -3.94 1.15
CA ASN A 115 3.19 -3.04 0.37
C ASN A 115 2.47 -2.34 -0.79
N SER A 116 1.15 -2.35 -0.81
CA SER A 116 0.37 -1.54 -1.76
C SER A 116 0.28 -0.09 -1.30
N ILE A 117 0.10 0.83 -2.26
CA ILE A 117 -0.13 2.27 -1.99
C ILE A 117 -1.38 2.54 -1.14
N VAL A 118 -2.35 1.63 -1.15
CA VAL A 118 -3.45 1.60 -0.18
C VAL A 118 -3.18 0.44 0.77
N GLY A 119 -2.55 0.75 1.89
CA GLY A 119 -2.07 -0.24 2.86
C GLY A 119 -3.20 -0.95 3.61
N ASN A 120 -2.83 -2.03 4.27
CA ASN A 120 -3.70 -2.77 5.17
C ASN A 120 -3.04 -2.85 6.55
N PHE A 121 -3.74 -2.39 7.57
CA PHE A 121 -3.21 -2.27 8.95
C PHE A 121 -4.09 -3.03 9.96
N PRO A 122 -4.32 -4.35 9.78
CA PRO A 122 -5.18 -5.11 10.69
C PRO A 122 -4.65 -5.11 12.13
N GLN A 123 -3.33 -5.05 12.31
CA GLN A 123 -2.69 -5.00 13.62
C GLN A 123 -3.07 -3.74 14.40
N VAL A 124 -3.18 -2.58 13.77
CA VAL A 124 -3.62 -1.33 14.42
C VAL A 124 -5.04 -1.50 14.97
N LEU A 125 -5.94 -2.06 14.15
CA LEU A 125 -7.33 -2.30 14.57
C LEU A 125 -7.42 -3.35 15.68
N MET A 126 -6.58 -4.41 15.63
CA MET A 126 -6.50 -5.41 16.70
C MET A 126 -6.07 -4.80 18.02
N PHE A 127 -5.02 -3.98 18.02
CA PHE A 127 -4.57 -3.31 19.26
C PHE A 127 -5.60 -2.30 19.77
N ARG A 128 -6.24 -1.53 18.87
CA ARG A 128 -7.34 -0.63 19.25
C ARG A 128 -8.46 -1.36 19.99
N ASP A 129 -8.90 -2.50 19.46
CA ASP A 129 -10.11 -3.18 19.94
C ASP A 129 -9.83 -4.14 21.11
N PHE A 130 -8.65 -4.74 21.16
CA PHE A 130 -8.33 -5.83 22.10
C PHE A 130 -7.08 -5.60 22.94
N GLY A 131 -6.26 -4.59 22.61
CA GLY A 131 -5.06 -4.26 23.37
C GLY A 131 -5.39 -3.61 24.72
N SER A 132 -4.55 -3.86 25.73
CA SER A 132 -4.54 -3.04 26.96
C SER A 132 -4.08 -1.60 26.64
N GLU A 133 -4.40 -0.63 27.48
CA GLU A 133 -3.96 0.75 27.27
C GLU A 133 -2.43 0.84 27.12
N SER A 134 -1.66 0.12 27.95
CA SER A 134 -0.20 0.05 27.83
C SER A 134 0.26 -0.49 26.45
N GLN A 135 -0.40 -1.50 25.90
CA GLN A 135 -0.06 -2.02 24.59
C GLN A 135 -0.44 -1.03 23.46
N LYS A 136 -1.56 -0.34 23.59
CA LYS A 136 -1.95 0.69 22.62
C LYS A 136 -0.94 1.82 22.59
N ASP A 137 -0.54 2.33 23.75
CA ASP A 137 0.45 3.42 23.88
C ASP A 137 1.81 3.01 23.31
N GLU A 138 2.24 1.77 23.55
CA GLU A 138 3.55 1.28 23.14
C GLU A 138 3.62 1.00 21.63
N PHE A 139 2.58 0.36 21.05
CA PHE A 139 2.70 -0.23 19.70
C PHE A 139 1.96 0.54 18.59
N ILE A 140 0.81 1.17 18.85
CA ILE A 140 0.01 1.77 17.78
C ILE A 140 0.79 2.85 17.03
N ASN A 141 1.46 3.76 17.75
CA ASN A 141 2.21 4.84 17.11
C ASN A 141 3.38 4.36 16.24
N GLY A 142 3.96 3.22 16.57
CA GLY A 142 5.04 2.62 15.78
C GLY A 142 4.56 1.84 14.55
N MET A 143 3.25 1.55 14.48
CA MET A 143 2.61 0.83 13.36
C MET A 143 2.01 1.78 12.31
N LEU A 144 1.81 3.04 12.68
CA LEU A 144 1.26 4.08 11.82
C LEU A 144 2.36 4.79 11.04
#